data_64d05513dc99ed02b266cd347518fb0b
#
_entry.id   64d05513dc99ed02b266cd347518fb0b
#
_cell.length_a   1.000
_cell.length_b   1.000
_cell.length_c   1.000
_cell.angle_alpha   90.00
_cell.angle_beta   90.00
_cell.angle_gamma   90.00
#
_symmetry.space_group_name_H-M   'P 1'
#
loop_
_entity.id
_entity.type
_entity.pdbx_description
1 polymer ?
#
loop_
_entity_poly.entity_id
_entity_poly.type
_entity_poly.pdbx_seq_one_letter_code
_entity_poly.pdbx_strand_id
1 'polypeptide(L)'
;MHQEHHVNSSETIRDIVIGMSDGLTVPFALAAGLSGAVNASGIVVTAGMAEIVAGSIAMGLGGFLAGKTDADHYNSELKREYEEVERVPNQEKEEVKEVFAEFGLSAALQQQIADEMEKDKDKWVDFMMKYELGLEKPDPNRARKSALTIGFSY
;
A
#
# COMPACT_ATOMS: atom_id res chain seq x y z
N MET A 1 -2.38 -14.74 -22.37
CA MET A 1 -1.96 -13.79 -21.35
C MET A 1 -2.08 -14.48 -20.01
N HIS A 2 -0.99 -14.91 -19.39
CA HIS A 2 -0.99 -15.47 -18.03
C HIS A 2 -1.11 -14.31 -17.05
N GLN A 3 -2.26 -14.16 -16.40
CA GLN A 3 -2.37 -13.31 -15.20
C GLN A 3 -1.91 -14.15 -14.01
N GLU A 4 -0.72 -13.90 -13.51
CA GLU A 4 -0.29 -14.47 -12.24
C GLU A 4 -0.89 -13.65 -11.09
N HIS A 5 -1.83 -14.25 -10.38
CA HIS A 5 -2.48 -13.67 -9.19
C HIS A 5 -1.61 -13.84 -7.93
N HIS A 6 -0.39 -13.31 -7.89
CA HIS A 6 0.50 -13.47 -6.73
C HIS A 6 0.42 -12.37 -5.67
N VAL A 7 -0.16 -11.22 -5.97
CA VAL A 7 -0.04 -10.01 -5.12
C VAL A 7 -0.99 -10.02 -3.91
N ASN A 8 -2.21 -10.54 -4.05
CA ASN A 8 -3.23 -10.41 -2.99
C ASN A 8 -2.99 -11.27 -1.73
N SER A 9 -2.28 -12.40 -1.82
CA SER A 9 -2.02 -13.27 -0.66
C SER A 9 -0.98 -12.68 0.29
N SER A 10 0.04 -12.01 -0.24
CA SER A 10 1.13 -11.39 0.55
C SER A 10 0.62 -10.24 1.43
N GLU A 11 -0.23 -9.38 0.89
CA GLU A 11 -0.80 -8.25 1.62
C GLU A 11 -1.74 -8.69 2.74
N THR A 12 -2.61 -9.67 2.48
CA THR A 12 -3.51 -10.21 3.49
C THR A 12 -2.75 -10.87 4.64
N ILE A 13 -1.69 -11.63 4.34
CA ILE A 13 -0.84 -12.24 5.37
C ILE A 13 -0.16 -11.16 6.20
N ARG A 14 0.36 -10.11 5.58
CA ARG A 14 0.94 -8.97 6.29
C ARG A 14 -0.05 -8.33 7.26
N ASP A 15 -1.27 -8.07 6.80
CA ASP A 15 -2.34 -7.47 7.60
C ASP A 15 -2.72 -8.37 8.80
N ILE A 16 -2.82 -9.69 8.61
CA ILE A 16 -3.05 -10.64 9.69
C ILE A 16 -1.91 -10.59 10.72
N VAL A 17 -0.66 -10.61 10.26
CA VAL A 17 0.50 -10.57 11.16
C VAL A 17 0.53 -9.29 11.99
N ILE A 18 0.22 -8.14 11.36
CA ILE A 18 0.16 -6.85 12.06
C ILE A 18 -0.90 -6.88 13.16
N GLY A 19 -2.13 -7.28 12.83
CA GLY A 19 -3.21 -7.35 13.82
C GLY A 19 -2.92 -8.33 14.95
N MET A 20 -2.45 -9.53 14.63
CA MET A 20 -2.11 -10.55 15.63
C MET A 20 -0.96 -10.12 16.55
N SER A 21 0.05 -9.43 16.03
CA SER A 21 1.22 -9.00 16.83
C SER A 21 0.80 -8.08 17.95
N ASP A 22 -0.01 -7.09 17.67
CA ASP A 22 -0.51 -6.15 18.67
C ASP A 22 -1.59 -6.79 19.56
N GLY A 23 -2.51 -7.53 18.97
CA GLY A 23 -3.59 -8.21 19.68
C GLY A 23 -3.12 -9.28 20.69
N LEU A 24 -1.95 -9.88 20.47
CA LEU A 24 -1.32 -10.78 21.43
C LEU A 24 -0.51 -10.04 22.49
N THR A 25 0.13 -8.95 22.13
CA THR A 25 1.12 -8.27 22.99
C THR A 25 0.45 -7.29 23.95
N VAL A 26 -0.41 -6.42 23.44
CA VAL A 26 -0.96 -5.30 24.21
C VAL A 26 -1.95 -5.77 25.29
N PRO A 27 -2.96 -6.63 25.00
CA PRO A 27 -3.87 -7.15 26.03
C PRO A 27 -3.13 -7.98 27.08
N PHE A 28 -2.12 -8.75 26.66
CA PHE A 28 -1.30 -9.53 27.60
C PHE A 28 -0.52 -8.63 28.55
N ALA A 29 0.14 -7.60 28.04
CA ALA A 29 0.91 -6.65 28.87
C ALA A 29 -0.02 -5.91 29.85
N LEU A 30 -1.20 -5.49 29.41
CA LEU A 30 -2.20 -4.87 30.26
C LEU A 30 -2.68 -5.81 31.37
N ALA A 31 -3.03 -7.05 31.01
CA ALA A 31 -3.48 -8.06 31.97
C ALA A 31 -2.38 -8.40 33.00
N ALA A 32 -1.14 -8.56 32.56
CA ALA A 32 0.01 -8.83 33.43
C ALA A 32 0.26 -7.67 34.40
N GLY A 33 0.26 -6.43 33.91
CA GLY A 33 0.44 -5.22 34.73
C GLY A 33 -0.67 -5.07 35.79
N LEU A 34 -1.92 -5.23 35.40
CA LEU A 34 -3.05 -5.12 36.32
C LEU A 34 -3.06 -6.26 37.36
N SER A 35 -2.69 -7.47 36.98
CA SER A 35 -2.63 -8.61 37.92
C SER A 35 -1.63 -8.39 39.05
N GLY A 36 -0.59 -7.58 38.83
CA GLY A 36 0.34 -7.17 39.89
C GLY A 36 -0.15 -6.01 40.76
N ALA A 37 -1.14 -5.24 40.27
CA ALA A 37 -1.60 -4.03 40.94
C ALA A 37 -2.93 -4.21 41.70
N VAL A 38 -3.80 -5.13 41.27
CA VAL A 38 -5.14 -5.34 41.82
C VAL A 38 -5.41 -6.80 42.17
N ASN A 39 -6.12 -7.02 43.29
CA ASN A 39 -6.50 -8.40 43.74
C ASN A 39 -7.85 -8.84 43.17
N ALA A 40 -8.43 -8.12 42.22
CA ALA A 40 -9.76 -8.40 41.64
C ALA A 40 -9.62 -8.88 40.20
N SER A 41 -9.72 -10.20 39.96
CA SER A 41 -9.63 -10.80 38.61
C SER A 41 -10.68 -10.25 37.64
N GLY A 42 -11.86 -9.84 38.12
CA GLY A 42 -12.89 -9.20 37.29
C GLY A 42 -12.45 -7.89 36.64
N ILE A 43 -11.62 -7.09 37.33
CA ILE A 43 -11.09 -5.84 36.78
C ILE A 43 -10.11 -6.16 35.63
N VAL A 44 -9.23 -7.15 35.83
CA VAL A 44 -8.25 -7.56 34.81
C VAL A 44 -8.96 -8.05 33.53
N VAL A 45 -9.99 -8.88 33.68
CA VAL A 45 -10.76 -9.40 32.54
C VAL A 45 -11.49 -8.27 31.82
N THR A 46 -12.17 -7.37 32.57
CA THR A 46 -12.92 -6.26 31.97
C THR A 46 -11.97 -5.32 31.23
N ALA A 47 -10.81 -4.98 31.79
CA ALA A 47 -9.83 -4.13 31.16
C ALA A 47 -9.24 -4.78 29.90
N GLY A 48 -8.93 -6.07 29.95
CA GLY A 48 -8.44 -6.82 28.79
C GLY A 48 -9.45 -6.85 27.64
N MET A 49 -10.73 -7.11 27.96
CA MET A 49 -11.80 -7.09 26.95
C MET A 49 -12.02 -5.68 26.35
N ALA A 50 -11.97 -4.66 27.19
CA ALA A 50 -12.10 -3.25 26.71
C ALA A 50 -10.93 -2.90 25.79
N GLU A 51 -9.72 -3.35 26.14
CA GLU A 51 -8.52 -3.12 25.32
C GLU A 51 -8.62 -3.84 23.96
N ILE A 52 -9.03 -5.10 23.93
CA ILE A 52 -9.22 -5.86 22.68
C ILE A 52 -10.21 -5.13 21.75
N VAL A 53 -11.33 -4.68 22.27
CA VAL A 53 -12.30 -3.94 21.44
C VAL A 53 -11.74 -2.61 20.94
N ALA A 54 -11.12 -1.84 21.81
CA ALA A 54 -10.55 -0.53 21.44
C ALA A 54 -9.39 -0.68 20.45
N GLY A 55 -8.48 -1.63 20.69
CA GLY A 55 -7.34 -1.93 19.84
C GLY A 55 -7.74 -2.43 18.46
N SER A 56 -8.70 -3.38 18.41
CA SER A 56 -9.28 -3.88 17.16
C SER A 56 -9.85 -2.75 16.28
N ILE A 57 -10.60 -1.81 16.88
CA ILE A 57 -11.15 -0.66 16.17
C ILE A 57 -10.02 0.28 15.71
N ALA A 58 -9.09 0.62 16.60
CA ALA A 58 -8.00 1.55 16.31
C ALA A 58 -7.09 1.01 15.18
N MET A 59 -6.70 -0.26 15.26
CA MET A 59 -5.85 -0.91 14.27
C MET A 59 -6.57 -1.09 12.94
N GLY A 60 -7.86 -1.44 12.96
CA GLY A 60 -8.68 -1.51 11.75
C GLY A 60 -8.81 -0.15 11.05
N LEU A 61 -9.03 0.93 11.80
CA LEU A 61 -9.04 2.29 11.25
C LEU A 61 -7.67 2.70 10.68
N GLY A 62 -6.58 2.32 11.35
CA GLY A 62 -5.22 2.54 10.86
C GLY A 62 -5.00 1.86 9.50
N GLY A 63 -5.40 0.59 9.36
CA GLY A 63 -5.34 -0.14 8.11
C GLY A 63 -6.19 0.47 7.00
N PHE A 64 -7.38 0.98 7.35
CA PHE A 64 -8.22 1.71 6.40
C PHE A 64 -7.54 2.98 5.88
N LEU A 65 -7.01 3.79 6.80
CA LEU A 65 -6.36 5.05 6.43
C LEU A 65 -5.10 4.82 5.60
N ALA A 66 -4.28 3.81 5.93
CA ALA A 66 -3.11 3.45 5.13
C ALA A 66 -3.50 3.09 3.69
N GLY A 67 -4.44 2.16 3.50
CA GLY A 67 -4.88 1.78 2.15
C GLY A 67 -5.58 2.91 1.38
N LYS A 68 -6.24 3.84 2.09
CA LYS A 68 -6.80 5.05 1.47
C LYS A 68 -5.70 6.01 1.03
N THR A 69 -4.70 6.23 1.86
CA THR A 69 -3.56 7.11 1.54
C THR A 69 -2.80 6.59 0.32
N ASP A 70 -2.57 5.27 0.21
CA ASP A 70 -1.93 4.67 -0.96
C ASP A 70 -2.74 4.93 -2.25
N ALA A 71 -4.07 4.78 -2.16
CA ALA A 71 -4.95 5.05 -3.30
C ALA A 71 -4.99 6.55 -3.68
N ASP A 72 -5.03 7.44 -2.69
CA ASP A 72 -5.03 8.89 -2.92
C ASP A 72 -3.68 9.34 -3.51
N HIS A 73 -2.56 8.77 -3.04
CA HIS A 73 -1.23 9.01 -3.60
C HIS A 73 -1.16 8.55 -5.07
N TYR A 74 -1.54 7.30 -5.36
CA TYR A 74 -1.57 6.80 -6.73
C TYR A 74 -2.37 7.72 -7.67
N ASN A 75 -3.56 8.14 -7.27
CA ASN A 75 -4.40 9.02 -8.08
C ASN A 75 -3.81 10.42 -8.27
N SER A 76 -3.11 10.93 -7.25
CA SER A 76 -2.41 12.22 -7.33
C SER A 76 -1.26 12.18 -8.34
N GLU A 77 -0.42 11.13 -8.26
CA GLU A 77 0.68 10.93 -9.20
C GLU A 77 0.16 10.69 -10.61
N LEU A 78 -0.85 9.84 -10.79
CA LEU A 78 -1.47 9.59 -12.09
C LEU A 78 -1.96 10.89 -12.75
N LYS A 79 -2.58 11.77 -11.97
CA LYS A 79 -3.00 13.08 -12.49
C LYS A 79 -1.80 13.95 -12.88
N ARG A 80 -0.74 13.94 -12.07
CA ARG A 80 0.48 14.68 -12.34
C ARG A 80 1.13 14.19 -13.65
N GLU A 81 1.27 12.89 -13.85
CA GLU A 81 1.82 12.30 -15.06
C GLU A 81 1.03 12.70 -16.31
N TYR A 82 -0.32 12.68 -16.23
CA TYR A 82 -1.16 13.17 -17.35
C TYR A 82 -0.94 14.65 -17.67
N GLU A 83 -0.63 15.48 -16.68
CA GLU A 83 -0.32 16.90 -16.89
C GLU A 83 1.11 17.08 -17.44
N GLU A 84 2.08 16.27 -16.99
CA GLU A 84 3.49 16.38 -17.38
C GLU A 84 3.74 15.92 -18.82
N VAL A 85 3.16 14.82 -19.25
CA VAL A 85 3.26 14.37 -20.66
C VAL A 85 2.65 15.37 -21.66
N GLU A 86 1.76 16.28 -21.22
CA GLU A 86 1.24 17.39 -22.05
C GLU A 86 2.11 18.64 -21.97
N ARG A 87 2.59 18.98 -20.78
CA ARG A 87 3.29 20.24 -20.53
C ARG A 87 4.76 20.17 -20.87
N VAL A 88 5.42 19.05 -20.60
CA VAL A 88 6.87 18.86 -20.74
C VAL A 88 7.24 17.57 -21.47
N PRO A 89 6.63 17.23 -22.61
CA PRO A 89 6.77 15.92 -23.27
C PRO A 89 8.21 15.54 -23.60
N ASN A 90 9.09 16.50 -23.83
CA ASN A 90 10.50 16.21 -24.11
C ASN A 90 11.24 15.72 -22.87
N GLN A 91 10.89 16.21 -21.67
CA GLN A 91 11.46 15.74 -20.41
C GLN A 91 10.98 14.33 -20.12
N GLU A 92 9.70 14.11 -20.23
CA GLU A 92 9.07 12.77 -20.02
C GLU A 92 9.65 11.71 -20.98
N LYS A 93 10.02 12.10 -22.22
CA LYS A 93 10.73 11.21 -23.15
C LYS A 93 12.16 10.90 -22.71
N GLU A 94 12.84 11.83 -22.06
CA GLU A 94 14.18 11.56 -21.50
C GLU A 94 14.05 10.55 -20.33
N GLU A 95 13.05 10.69 -19.47
CA GLU A 95 12.80 9.77 -18.36
C GLU A 95 12.47 8.35 -18.85
N VAL A 96 11.66 8.20 -19.91
CA VAL A 96 11.50 6.90 -20.60
C VAL A 96 12.84 6.32 -21.04
N LYS A 97 13.72 7.15 -21.64
CA LYS A 97 15.03 6.68 -22.11
C LYS A 97 15.93 6.28 -20.95
N GLU A 98 15.88 7.00 -19.82
CA GLU A 98 16.64 6.64 -18.61
C GLU A 98 16.26 5.26 -18.09
N VAL A 99 14.95 4.97 -18.00
CA VAL A 99 14.48 3.63 -17.62
C VAL A 99 15.07 2.54 -18.53
N PHE A 100 15.02 2.74 -19.85
CA PHE A 100 15.57 1.74 -20.78
C PHE A 100 17.11 1.72 -20.82
N ALA A 101 17.78 2.81 -20.41
CA ALA A 101 19.23 2.82 -20.24
C ALA A 101 19.67 1.88 -19.11
N GLU A 102 18.92 1.78 -18.03
CA GLU A 102 19.18 0.83 -16.93
C GLU A 102 19.14 -0.63 -17.41
N PHE A 103 18.32 -0.95 -18.41
CA PHE A 103 18.29 -2.26 -19.07
C PHE A 103 19.41 -2.48 -20.08
N GLY A 104 20.32 -1.50 -20.27
CA GLY A 104 21.45 -1.61 -21.17
C GLY A 104 21.13 -1.45 -22.66
N LEU A 105 19.96 -0.86 -23.01
CA LEU A 105 19.59 -0.62 -24.39
C LEU A 105 20.43 0.52 -25.00
N SER A 106 20.69 0.43 -26.31
CA SER A 106 21.43 1.49 -27.00
C SER A 106 20.60 2.79 -27.09
N ALA A 107 21.26 3.95 -27.11
CA ALA A 107 20.60 5.25 -27.20
C ALA A 107 19.66 5.38 -28.43
N ALA A 108 20.01 4.74 -29.56
CA ALA A 108 19.15 4.73 -30.73
C ALA A 108 17.84 3.98 -30.50
N LEU A 109 17.89 2.85 -29.77
CA LEU A 109 16.69 2.07 -29.44
C LEU A 109 15.84 2.78 -28.36
N GLN A 110 16.48 3.37 -27.36
CA GLN A 110 15.79 4.19 -26.35
C GLN A 110 14.98 5.31 -27.00
N GLN A 111 15.58 6.03 -27.95
CA GLN A 111 14.89 7.08 -28.68
C GLN A 111 13.70 6.55 -29.47
N GLN A 112 13.85 5.43 -30.17
CA GLN A 112 12.76 4.81 -30.93
C GLN A 112 11.58 4.40 -30.02
N ILE A 113 11.88 3.87 -28.85
CA ILE A 113 10.86 3.47 -27.88
C ILE A 113 10.12 4.70 -27.35
N ALA A 114 10.82 5.74 -26.94
CA ALA A 114 10.22 6.97 -26.47
C ALA A 114 9.32 7.63 -27.53
N ASP A 115 9.75 7.65 -28.78
CA ASP A 115 8.95 8.18 -29.91
C ASP A 115 7.70 7.34 -30.21
N GLU A 116 7.76 6.02 -30.00
CA GLU A 116 6.57 5.17 -30.14
C GLU A 116 5.60 5.33 -28.96
N MET A 117 6.12 5.49 -27.73
CA MET A 117 5.30 5.70 -26.55
C MET A 117 4.51 7.01 -26.59
N GLU A 118 5.10 8.07 -27.09
CA GLU A 118 4.45 9.37 -27.28
C GLU A 118 3.16 9.30 -28.10
N LYS A 119 2.99 8.28 -28.95
CA LYS A 119 1.80 8.12 -29.79
C LYS A 119 0.55 7.65 -29.04
N ASP A 120 0.71 7.09 -27.83
CA ASP A 120 -0.39 6.58 -27.00
C ASP A 120 -0.18 7.08 -25.56
N LYS A 121 -0.80 8.22 -25.28
CA LYS A 121 -0.68 8.92 -24.00
C LYS A 121 -1.02 8.03 -22.81
N ASP A 122 -2.06 7.21 -22.91
CA ASP A 122 -2.50 6.36 -21.81
C ASP A 122 -1.44 5.29 -21.49
N LYS A 123 -0.86 4.66 -22.51
CA LYS A 123 0.22 3.69 -22.32
C LYS A 123 1.53 4.34 -21.84
N TRP A 124 1.79 5.55 -22.27
CA TRP A 124 2.95 6.31 -21.80
C TRP A 124 2.83 6.59 -20.31
N VAL A 125 1.70 7.16 -19.86
CA VAL A 125 1.44 7.40 -18.45
C VAL A 125 1.44 6.10 -17.63
N ASP A 126 0.81 5.03 -18.12
CA ASP A 126 0.86 3.71 -17.46
C ASP A 126 2.29 3.18 -17.31
N PHE A 127 3.16 3.45 -18.30
CA PHE A 127 4.58 3.08 -18.22
C PHE A 127 5.31 3.89 -17.16
N MET A 128 5.15 5.23 -17.14
CA MET A 128 5.79 6.11 -16.17
C MET A 128 5.37 5.75 -14.74
N MET A 129 4.07 5.60 -14.50
CA MET A 129 3.55 5.16 -13.20
C MET A 129 4.21 3.89 -12.70
N LYS A 130 4.42 2.91 -13.58
CA LYS A 130 4.93 1.60 -13.18
C LYS A 130 6.44 1.52 -13.09
N TYR A 131 7.17 2.09 -14.04
CA TYR A 131 8.60 1.84 -14.20
C TYR A 131 9.48 2.97 -13.72
N GLU A 132 8.99 4.19 -13.72
CA GLU A 132 9.67 5.34 -13.13
C GLU A 132 9.29 5.49 -11.66
N LEU A 133 7.97 5.62 -11.38
CA LEU A 133 7.47 5.87 -10.02
C LEU A 133 7.33 4.58 -9.19
N GLY A 134 7.37 3.41 -9.81
CA GLY A 134 7.18 2.13 -9.12
C GLY A 134 5.79 1.96 -8.51
N LEU A 135 4.79 2.66 -9.02
CA LEU A 135 3.42 2.66 -8.51
C LEU A 135 2.53 1.71 -9.32
N GLU A 136 1.92 0.78 -8.64
CA GLU A 136 0.89 -0.10 -9.20
C GLU A 136 -0.50 0.36 -8.79
N LYS A 137 -1.46 0.18 -9.71
CA LYS A 137 -2.86 0.55 -9.44
C LYS A 137 -3.40 -0.23 -8.24
N PRO A 138 -3.77 0.44 -7.15
CA PRO A 138 -4.24 -0.24 -5.94
C PRO A 138 -5.61 -0.91 -6.18
N ASP A 139 -5.85 -2.04 -5.48
CA ASP A 139 -7.19 -2.65 -5.42
C ASP A 139 -8.17 -1.63 -4.80
N PRO A 140 -9.29 -1.29 -5.47
CA PRO A 140 -10.29 -0.37 -4.94
C PRO A 140 -10.83 -0.76 -3.55
N ASN A 141 -10.76 -2.04 -3.21
CA ASN A 141 -11.20 -2.57 -1.93
C ASN A 141 -10.07 -2.70 -0.90
N ARG A 142 -8.83 -2.33 -1.24
CA ARG A 142 -7.65 -2.53 -0.38
C ARG A 142 -7.84 -1.95 1.01
N ALA A 143 -8.29 -0.72 1.11
CA ALA A 143 -8.52 -0.03 2.38
C ALA A 143 -9.52 -0.78 3.28
N ARG A 144 -10.64 -1.22 2.71
CA ARG A 144 -11.67 -1.97 3.45
C ARG A 144 -11.20 -3.36 3.85
N LYS A 145 -10.52 -4.07 2.96
CA LYS A 145 -9.95 -5.39 3.24
C LYS A 145 -8.92 -5.31 4.36
N SER A 146 -8.00 -4.34 4.30
CA SER A 146 -6.99 -4.12 5.33
C SER A 146 -7.62 -3.80 6.68
N ALA A 147 -8.60 -2.88 6.71
CA ALA A 147 -9.32 -2.52 7.93
C ALA A 147 -9.93 -3.74 8.64
N LEU A 148 -10.67 -4.56 7.87
CA LEU A 148 -11.33 -5.74 8.42
C LEU A 148 -10.31 -6.82 8.80
N THR A 149 -9.30 -7.07 7.97
CA THR A 149 -8.31 -8.10 8.24
C THR A 149 -7.49 -7.77 9.48
N ILE A 150 -6.98 -6.55 9.61
CA ILE A 150 -6.22 -6.12 10.79
C ILE A 150 -7.12 -6.10 12.03
N GLY A 151 -8.30 -5.49 11.94
CA GLY A 151 -9.21 -5.38 13.08
C GLY A 151 -9.72 -6.72 13.60
N PHE A 152 -9.98 -7.71 12.73
CA PHE A 152 -10.43 -9.04 13.17
C PHE A 152 -9.29 -9.96 13.59
N SER A 153 -8.07 -9.71 13.13
CA SER A 153 -6.90 -10.50 13.55
C SER A 153 -6.28 -10.00 14.87
N TYR A 154 -6.64 -8.79 15.28
CA TYR A 154 -6.30 -8.23 16.58
C TYR A 154 -7.01 -8.99 17.69
#